data_1ab42d2d87ca74d05cd8a08756156b4e
#
_entry.id   1ab42d2d87ca74d05cd8a08756156b4e
#
_cell.length_a   1.000
_cell.length_b   1.000
_cell.length_c   1.000
_cell.angle_alpha   90.00
_cell.angle_beta   90.00
_cell.angle_gamma   90.00
#
_symmetry.space_group_name_H-M   'P 1'
#
loop_
_entity.id
_entity.type
_entity.pdbx_description
1 polymer ?
#
loop_
_entity_poly.entity_id
_entity_poly.type
_entity_poly.pdbx_seq_one_letter_code
_entity_poly.pdbx_strand_id
1 'polypeptide(L)'
;GVADFDAMTDIAKSLREKLKATAVVAPPAIVSDKLSDDGTRKFLIDVGNGNAVETVFIPEDDRGTLCISTQAGCALDCAFCSTGKQGFNRNLTVAEIIGQLWQANHALGAVHGDERVISNVVLMGMGEPLANFENSVAALKLMLDDNAYGLSRRRVTVSTSGLVPVMDRLGDECPVALAVSLHAPNDKLRDQIVPINQKYPLKELMAACQRYLDKAPRDFITFEYIMLD
;
A
#
# COMPACT_ATOMS: atom_id res chain seq x y z
N GLY A 1 0.13 -8.93 -16.30
CA GLY A 1 -0.96 -9.74 -15.76
C GLY A 1 -1.95 -10.19 -16.82
N VAL A 2 -2.24 -11.49 -16.87
CA VAL A 2 -3.24 -12.06 -17.78
C VAL A 2 -4.62 -12.10 -17.10
N ALA A 3 -5.70 -11.92 -17.87
CA ALA A 3 -7.06 -11.87 -17.35
C ALA A 3 -7.76 -13.24 -17.30
N ASP A 4 -7.17 -14.27 -17.89
CA ASP A 4 -7.70 -15.63 -17.88
C ASP A 4 -6.59 -16.70 -17.90
N PHE A 5 -6.96 -17.94 -17.55
CA PHE A 5 -6.00 -19.05 -17.51
C PHE A 5 -5.53 -19.53 -18.88
N ASP A 6 -6.26 -19.27 -19.97
CA ASP A 6 -5.85 -19.68 -21.32
C ASP A 6 -4.65 -18.87 -21.79
N ALA A 7 -4.56 -17.63 -21.38
CA ALA A 7 -3.44 -16.73 -21.68
C ALA A 7 -2.17 -17.05 -20.91
N MET A 8 -2.22 -17.90 -19.86
CA MET A 8 -1.05 -18.34 -19.07
C MET A 8 -0.27 -19.42 -19.80
N THR A 9 0.43 -19.07 -20.88
CA THR A 9 1.11 -20.05 -21.78
C THR A 9 2.39 -20.64 -21.18
N ASP A 10 2.89 -20.09 -20.11
CA ASP A 10 4.04 -20.53 -19.32
C ASP A 10 3.73 -21.74 -18.40
N ILE A 11 2.45 -22.05 -18.18
CA ILE A 11 2.02 -23.22 -17.41
C ILE A 11 1.37 -24.30 -18.32
N ALA A 12 1.52 -25.57 -17.89
CA ALA A 12 1.02 -26.71 -18.64
C ALA A 12 -0.49 -26.62 -18.92
N LYS A 13 -0.94 -27.00 -20.14
CA LYS A 13 -2.35 -26.99 -20.54
C LYS A 13 -3.23 -27.75 -19.55
N SER A 14 -2.79 -28.93 -19.06
CA SER A 14 -3.55 -29.72 -18.08
C SER A 14 -3.73 -29.00 -16.75
N LEU A 15 -2.78 -28.14 -16.33
CA LEU A 15 -2.91 -27.31 -15.14
C LEU A 15 -3.90 -26.17 -15.39
N ARG A 16 -3.84 -25.51 -16.56
CA ARG A 16 -4.82 -24.46 -16.92
C ARG A 16 -6.24 -24.98 -16.86
N GLU A 17 -6.51 -26.17 -17.40
CA GLU A 17 -7.84 -26.80 -17.35
C GLU A 17 -8.30 -27.09 -15.90
N LYS A 18 -7.38 -27.55 -15.03
CA LYS A 18 -7.71 -27.73 -13.60
C LYS A 18 -8.02 -26.38 -12.93
N LEU A 19 -7.23 -25.35 -13.20
CA LEU A 19 -7.46 -24.00 -12.63
C LEU A 19 -8.81 -23.44 -13.09
N LYS A 20 -9.18 -23.55 -14.35
CA LYS A 20 -10.51 -23.12 -14.85
C LYS A 20 -11.66 -23.79 -14.11
N ALA A 21 -11.50 -25.04 -13.71
CA ALA A 21 -12.55 -25.78 -12.99
C ALA A 21 -12.66 -25.42 -11.50
N THR A 22 -11.60 -24.81 -10.89
CA THR A 22 -11.49 -24.64 -9.44
C THR A 22 -11.17 -23.22 -8.99
N ALA A 23 -10.81 -22.33 -9.91
CA ALA A 23 -10.37 -20.97 -9.61
C ALA A 23 -10.86 -19.98 -10.65
N VAL A 24 -10.81 -18.71 -10.30
CA VAL A 24 -11.16 -17.59 -11.19
C VAL A 24 -10.12 -16.48 -11.04
N VAL A 25 -9.81 -15.82 -12.15
CA VAL A 25 -9.05 -14.55 -12.14
C VAL A 25 -10.07 -13.43 -12.01
N ALA A 26 -10.27 -12.93 -10.81
CA ALA A 26 -11.28 -11.91 -10.49
C ALA A 26 -10.66 -10.77 -9.67
N PRO A 27 -9.93 -9.84 -10.31
CA PRO A 27 -9.45 -8.65 -9.62
C PRO A 27 -10.61 -7.77 -9.17
N PRO A 28 -10.46 -6.97 -8.10
CA PRO A 28 -11.49 -6.04 -7.64
C PRO A 28 -11.82 -5.02 -8.75
N ALA A 29 -13.10 -4.68 -8.92
CA ALA A 29 -13.56 -3.84 -10.02
C ALA A 29 -13.23 -2.35 -9.80
N ILE A 30 -12.83 -1.63 -10.84
CA ILE A 30 -12.79 -0.16 -10.84
C ILE A 30 -14.21 0.36 -11.03
N VAL A 31 -14.75 1.08 -10.06
CA VAL A 31 -16.09 1.68 -10.10
C VAL A 31 -16.06 3.17 -10.47
N SER A 32 -14.91 3.81 -10.34
CA SER A 32 -14.69 5.19 -10.80
C SER A 32 -13.23 5.40 -11.17
N ASP A 33 -13.00 6.14 -12.22
CA ASP A 33 -11.68 6.47 -12.77
C ASP A 33 -11.67 7.96 -13.14
N LYS A 34 -10.87 8.73 -12.43
CA LYS A 34 -10.77 10.18 -12.60
C LYS A 34 -9.35 10.57 -12.97
N LEU A 35 -9.21 11.24 -14.11
CA LEU A 35 -7.96 11.79 -14.59
C LEU A 35 -7.92 13.30 -14.30
N SER A 36 -6.82 13.77 -13.71
CA SER A 36 -6.53 15.19 -13.49
C SER A 36 -5.65 15.75 -14.62
N ASP A 37 -5.56 17.08 -14.72
CA ASP A 37 -4.81 17.77 -15.78
C ASP A 37 -3.29 17.49 -15.74
N ASP A 38 -2.77 17.17 -14.56
CA ASP A 38 -1.36 16.79 -14.35
C ASP A 38 -1.06 15.31 -14.65
N GLY A 39 -2.07 14.57 -15.13
CA GLY A 39 -1.94 13.14 -15.41
C GLY A 39 -2.15 12.23 -14.19
N THR A 40 -2.35 12.79 -13.00
CA THR A 40 -2.73 12.01 -11.80
C THR A 40 -4.06 11.31 -12.04
N ARG A 41 -4.11 10.00 -11.75
CA ARG A 41 -5.30 9.18 -12.00
C ARG A 41 -5.76 8.51 -10.72
N LYS A 42 -6.98 8.85 -10.30
CA LYS A 42 -7.59 8.32 -9.09
C LYS A 42 -8.66 7.30 -9.41
N PHE A 43 -8.44 6.08 -8.96
CA PHE A 43 -9.37 4.97 -9.06
C PHE A 43 -10.14 4.81 -7.75
N LEU A 44 -11.44 4.55 -7.84
CA LEU A 44 -12.24 3.99 -6.76
C LEU A 44 -12.44 2.51 -7.07
N ILE A 45 -11.98 1.64 -6.20
CA ILE A 45 -11.95 0.19 -6.40
C ILE A 45 -12.94 -0.47 -5.43
N ASP A 46 -13.90 -1.22 -5.97
CA ASP A 46 -14.83 -2.03 -5.18
C ASP A 46 -14.09 -3.23 -4.56
N VAL A 47 -14.10 -3.31 -3.26
CA VAL A 47 -13.51 -4.43 -2.50
C VAL A 47 -14.59 -5.31 -1.87
N GLY A 48 -15.84 -5.19 -2.34
CA GLY A 48 -16.97 -5.99 -1.91
C GLY A 48 -17.60 -5.57 -0.59
N ASN A 49 -18.72 -6.19 -0.26
CA ASN A 49 -19.50 -5.92 0.96
C ASN A 49 -19.89 -4.44 1.14
N GLY A 50 -20.12 -3.71 0.05
CA GLY A 50 -20.44 -2.30 0.06
C GLY A 50 -19.28 -1.39 0.40
N ASN A 51 -18.03 -1.87 0.35
CA ASN A 51 -16.84 -1.09 0.59
C ASN A 51 -16.10 -0.78 -0.71
N ALA A 52 -15.57 0.43 -0.83
CA ALA A 52 -14.65 0.81 -1.88
C ALA A 52 -13.44 1.53 -1.28
N VAL A 53 -12.30 1.41 -1.96
CA VAL A 53 -11.05 2.06 -1.55
C VAL A 53 -10.45 2.88 -2.68
N GLU A 54 -9.74 3.94 -2.32
CA GLU A 54 -9.05 4.78 -3.28
C GLU A 54 -7.65 4.23 -3.59
N THR A 55 -7.29 4.30 -4.86
CA THR A 55 -5.95 4.00 -5.39
C THR A 55 -5.58 5.14 -6.33
N VAL A 56 -4.38 5.70 -6.18
CA VAL A 56 -3.97 6.89 -6.93
C VAL A 56 -2.65 6.63 -7.64
N PHE A 57 -2.66 6.81 -8.96
CA PHE A 57 -1.45 6.83 -9.78
C PHE A 57 -0.99 8.27 -9.96
N ILE A 58 0.28 8.53 -9.67
CA ILE A 58 0.93 9.83 -9.77
C ILE A 58 2.09 9.68 -10.76
N PRO A 59 1.96 10.21 -12.00
CA PRO A 59 3.05 10.22 -12.96
C PRO A 59 4.10 11.28 -12.59
N GLU A 60 5.36 10.95 -12.81
CA GLU A 60 6.51 11.86 -12.75
C GLU A 60 7.39 11.58 -13.98
N ASP A 61 8.29 12.48 -14.32
CA ASP A 61 9.06 12.43 -15.58
C ASP A 61 9.75 11.08 -15.84
N ASP A 62 10.32 10.46 -14.80
CA ASP A 62 11.11 9.24 -14.86
C ASP A 62 10.53 8.07 -14.05
N ARG A 63 9.35 8.25 -13.45
CA ARG A 63 8.72 7.25 -12.60
C ARG A 63 7.20 7.40 -12.52
N GLY A 64 6.51 6.29 -12.24
CA GLY A 64 5.11 6.27 -11.85
C GLY A 64 4.96 5.73 -10.45
N THR A 65 4.32 6.50 -9.55
CA THR A 65 4.06 6.10 -8.17
C THR A 65 2.60 5.71 -8.01
N LEU A 66 2.34 4.50 -7.51
CA LEU A 66 1.00 4.05 -7.16
C LEU A 66 0.81 4.07 -5.64
N CYS A 67 -0.15 4.87 -5.19
CA CYS A 67 -0.62 4.89 -3.81
C CYS A 67 -1.77 3.89 -3.65
N ILE A 68 -1.63 2.92 -2.75
CA ILE A 68 -2.62 1.86 -2.51
C ILE A 68 -3.11 1.85 -1.07
N SER A 69 -4.32 1.31 -0.90
CA SER A 69 -5.02 1.18 0.38
C SER A 69 -4.82 -0.21 0.98
N THR A 70 -4.88 -0.30 2.31
CA THR A 70 -4.72 -1.57 3.06
C THR A 70 -5.93 -1.91 3.94
N GLN A 71 -6.84 -0.95 4.16
CA GLN A 71 -8.07 -1.15 4.92
C GLN A 71 -9.23 -0.38 4.26
N ALA A 72 -10.44 -0.83 4.48
CA ALA A 72 -11.66 -0.05 4.28
C ALA A 72 -11.92 0.74 5.57
N GLY A 73 -11.66 2.06 5.52
CA GLY A 73 -11.62 2.92 6.70
C GLY A 73 -10.33 2.77 7.52
N CYS A 74 -10.28 3.39 8.71
CA CYS A 74 -9.12 3.33 9.60
C CYS A 74 -9.54 3.53 11.06
N ALA A 75 -8.96 2.74 11.97
CA ALA A 75 -9.25 2.80 13.40
C ALA A 75 -8.40 3.84 14.16
N LEU A 76 -7.39 4.45 13.54
CA LEU A 76 -6.46 5.34 14.24
C LEU A 76 -7.02 6.74 14.51
N ASP A 77 -8.10 7.13 13.82
CA ASP A 77 -8.85 8.38 14.01
C ASP A 77 -7.98 9.65 14.07
N CYS A 78 -6.97 9.74 13.20
CA CYS A 78 -6.17 10.97 13.06
C CYS A 78 -7.07 12.16 12.71
N ALA A 79 -6.93 13.28 13.43
CA ALA A 79 -7.87 14.40 13.40
C ALA A 79 -8.04 15.04 12.01
N PHE A 80 -7.00 15.02 11.18
CA PHE A 80 -6.97 15.59 9.83
C PHE A 80 -7.36 14.59 8.72
N CYS A 81 -7.52 13.29 9.06
CA CYS A 81 -7.62 12.23 8.06
C CYS A 81 -9.09 11.91 7.72
N SER A 82 -9.47 12.10 6.45
CA SER A 82 -10.82 11.75 5.97
C SER A 82 -11.14 10.26 6.14
N THR A 83 -10.15 9.38 5.93
CA THR A 83 -10.32 7.93 6.12
C THR A 83 -10.56 7.58 7.60
N GLY A 84 -9.88 8.26 8.53
CA GLY A 84 -10.12 8.11 9.98
C GLY A 84 -11.56 8.50 10.36
N LYS A 85 -12.10 9.56 9.74
CA LYS A 85 -13.49 10.01 9.99
C LYS A 85 -14.55 9.04 9.51
N GLN A 86 -14.22 8.14 8.55
CA GLN A 86 -15.14 7.09 8.10
C GLN A 86 -15.25 5.94 9.12
N GLY A 87 -14.31 5.87 10.10
CA GLY A 87 -14.17 4.74 11.00
C GLY A 87 -13.57 3.51 10.32
N PHE A 88 -13.33 2.47 11.10
CA PHE A 88 -12.80 1.20 10.60
C PHE A 88 -13.93 0.25 10.23
N ASN A 89 -13.88 -0.29 9.03
CA ASN A 89 -14.80 -1.35 8.60
C ASN A 89 -14.09 -2.71 8.64
N ARG A 90 -13.05 -2.91 7.81
CA ARG A 90 -12.29 -4.16 7.77
C ARG A 90 -10.89 -4.00 7.16
N ASN A 91 -10.08 -4.98 7.41
CA ASN A 91 -8.81 -5.18 6.70
C ASN A 91 -9.07 -5.65 5.27
N LEU A 92 -8.24 -5.19 4.33
CA LEU A 92 -8.19 -5.76 2.99
C LEU A 92 -7.41 -7.07 3.02
N THR A 93 -7.82 -8.01 2.19
CA THR A 93 -7.09 -9.25 1.92
C THR A 93 -5.88 -8.98 1.03
N VAL A 94 -4.96 -9.94 0.96
CA VAL A 94 -3.81 -9.89 0.04
C VAL A 94 -4.27 -9.66 -1.41
N ALA A 95 -5.31 -10.38 -1.85
CA ALA A 95 -5.86 -10.27 -3.21
C ALA A 95 -6.40 -8.86 -3.50
N GLU A 96 -7.05 -8.22 -2.53
CA GLU A 96 -7.57 -6.85 -2.68
C GLU A 96 -6.45 -5.80 -2.66
N ILE A 97 -5.39 -5.99 -1.88
CA ILE A 97 -4.23 -5.10 -1.86
C ILE A 97 -3.48 -5.21 -3.20
N ILE A 98 -3.15 -6.41 -3.65
CA ILE A 98 -2.45 -6.65 -4.93
C ILE A 98 -3.35 -6.33 -6.11
N GLY A 99 -4.64 -6.55 -6.00
CA GLY A 99 -5.61 -6.24 -7.03
C GLY A 99 -5.64 -4.77 -7.43
N GLN A 100 -5.33 -3.85 -6.51
CA GLN A 100 -5.19 -2.43 -6.82
C GLN A 100 -4.04 -2.19 -7.80
N LEU A 101 -2.87 -2.79 -7.54
CA LEU A 101 -1.71 -2.72 -8.43
C LEU A 101 -1.98 -3.37 -9.79
N TRP A 102 -2.67 -4.52 -9.79
CA TRP A 102 -3.05 -5.22 -11.02
C TRP A 102 -4.00 -4.37 -11.87
N GLN A 103 -5.06 -3.81 -11.27
CA GLN A 103 -6.03 -2.96 -11.95
C GLN A 103 -5.41 -1.68 -12.49
N ALA A 104 -4.55 -1.02 -11.70
CA ALA A 104 -3.86 0.19 -12.14
C ALA A 104 -2.97 -0.08 -13.36
N ASN A 105 -2.18 -1.16 -13.35
CA ASN A 105 -1.38 -1.56 -14.52
C ASN A 105 -2.24 -1.77 -15.76
N HIS A 106 -3.37 -2.47 -15.62
CA HIS A 106 -4.31 -2.68 -16.75
C HIS A 106 -4.90 -1.38 -17.27
N ALA A 107 -5.38 -0.52 -16.37
CA ALA A 107 -5.99 0.76 -16.72
C ALA A 107 -4.98 1.75 -17.36
N LEU A 108 -3.70 1.60 -17.04
CA LEU A 108 -2.60 2.41 -17.60
C LEU A 108 -2.01 1.80 -18.89
N GLY A 109 -2.53 0.64 -19.33
CA GLY A 109 -2.07 -0.02 -20.56
C GLY A 109 -0.66 -0.59 -20.45
N ALA A 110 -0.18 -0.93 -19.23
CA ALA A 110 1.12 -1.53 -19.05
C ALA A 110 1.19 -2.91 -19.72
N VAL A 111 2.04 -3.03 -20.73
CA VAL A 111 2.27 -4.27 -21.47
C VAL A 111 3.48 -5.00 -20.90
N HIS A 112 3.39 -6.31 -20.79
CA HIS A 112 4.49 -7.13 -20.29
C HIS A 112 5.71 -7.04 -21.22
N GLY A 113 6.84 -6.61 -20.66
CA GLY A 113 8.09 -6.45 -21.43
C GLY A 113 8.46 -5.00 -21.78
N ASP A 114 7.54 -4.08 -21.63
CA ASP A 114 7.79 -2.65 -21.79
C ASP A 114 8.36 -2.01 -20.51
N GLU A 115 8.79 -0.75 -20.62
CA GLU A 115 9.20 0.05 -19.47
C GLU A 115 8.05 0.11 -18.44
N ARG A 116 8.36 -0.07 -17.18
CA ARG A 116 7.36 -0.12 -16.11
C ARG A 116 6.67 1.23 -15.92
N VAL A 117 5.39 1.30 -16.23
CA VAL A 117 4.57 2.49 -15.95
C VAL A 117 4.49 2.75 -14.44
N ILE A 118 4.25 1.70 -13.63
CA ILE A 118 4.28 1.79 -12.17
C ILE A 118 5.63 1.27 -11.69
N SER A 119 6.52 2.19 -11.34
CA SER A 119 7.87 1.89 -10.84
C SER A 119 7.99 1.93 -9.33
N ASN A 120 7.07 2.61 -8.65
CA ASN A 120 7.02 2.76 -7.20
C ASN A 120 5.63 2.41 -6.67
N VAL A 121 5.56 1.79 -5.50
CA VAL A 121 4.30 1.55 -4.79
C VAL A 121 4.42 2.07 -3.36
N VAL A 122 3.43 2.84 -2.92
CA VAL A 122 3.38 3.38 -1.56
C VAL A 122 2.07 2.97 -0.87
N LEU A 123 2.16 2.41 0.32
CA LEU A 123 1.02 2.05 1.15
C LEU A 123 0.63 3.29 1.99
N MET A 124 0.10 4.32 1.29
CA MET A 124 -0.25 5.64 1.84
C MET A 124 -1.72 6.00 1.56
N GLY A 125 -2.50 5.03 1.08
CA GLY A 125 -3.93 5.18 0.84
C GLY A 125 -4.76 5.05 2.10
N MET A 126 -5.90 4.38 2.01
CA MET A 126 -6.79 4.18 3.14
C MET A 126 -6.28 3.10 4.08
N GLY A 127 -6.30 3.39 5.40
CA GLY A 127 -5.95 2.47 6.47
C GLY A 127 -4.52 2.61 6.99
N GLU A 128 -4.24 1.93 8.10
CA GLU A 128 -2.90 1.77 8.68
C GLU A 128 -2.34 0.41 8.24
N PRO A 129 -1.29 0.38 7.40
CA PRO A 129 -0.75 -0.89 6.90
C PRO A 129 -0.29 -1.85 8.00
N LEU A 130 0.28 -1.31 9.08
CA LEU A 130 0.76 -2.12 10.20
C LEU A 130 -0.36 -2.68 11.08
N ALA A 131 -1.57 -2.12 11.01
CA ALA A 131 -2.76 -2.69 11.65
C ALA A 131 -3.35 -3.87 10.83
N ASN A 132 -2.98 -3.98 9.55
CA ASN A 132 -3.28 -5.12 8.67
C ASN A 132 -2.00 -5.89 8.32
N PHE A 133 -1.18 -6.17 9.29
CA PHE A 133 0.22 -6.59 9.11
C PHE A 133 0.39 -7.81 8.21
N GLU A 134 -0.31 -8.92 8.51
CA GLU A 134 -0.13 -10.18 7.78
C GLU A 134 -0.46 -10.04 6.29
N ASN A 135 -1.59 -9.41 5.96
CA ASN A 135 -1.97 -9.19 4.56
C ASN A 135 -1.05 -8.17 3.87
N SER A 136 -0.65 -7.11 4.59
CA SER A 136 0.28 -6.12 4.04
C SER A 136 1.63 -6.74 3.72
N VAL A 137 2.22 -7.51 4.64
CA VAL A 137 3.52 -8.17 4.42
C VAL A 137 3.44 -9.23 3.32
N ALA A 138 2.36 -10.01 3.25
CA ALA A 138 2.18 -10.97 2.16
C ALA A 138 2.06 -10.25 0.80
N ALA A 139 1.34 -9.13 0.72
CA ALA A 139 1.26 -8.31 -0.49
C ALA A 139 2.62 -7.69 -0.86
N LEU A 140 3.38 -7.18 0.14
CA LEU A 140 4.73 -6.67 -0.08
C LEU A 140 5.65 -7.74 -0.67
N LYS A 141 5.62 -8.96 -0.13
CA LYS A 141 6.42 -10.08 -0.66
C LYS A 141 6.09 -10.38 -2.12
N LEU A 142 4.81 -10.34 -2.53
CA LEU A 142 4.40 -10.48 -3.93
C LEU A 142 4.91 -9.32 -4.81
N MET A 143 4.91 -8.07 -4.29
CA MET A 143 5.45 -6.93 -5.03
C MET A 143 6.97 -7.06 -5.26
N LEU A 144 7.68 -7.68 -4.32
CA LEU A 144 9.13 -7.85 -4.37
C LEU A 144 9.58 -9.10 -5.14
N ASP A 145 8.70 -10.12 -5.27
CA ASP A 145 9.03 -11.39 -5.91
C ASP A 145 9.33 -11.20 -7.40
N ASP A 146 10.49 -11.67 -7.84
CA ASP A 146 10.97 -11.58 -9.24
C ASP A 146 10.06 -12.32 -10.23
N ASN A 147 9.35 -13.36 -9.76
CA ASN A 147 8.37 -14.09 -10.57
C ASN A 147 6.99 -13.41 -10.61
N ALA A 148 6.78 -12.33 -9.84
CA ALA A 148 5.54 -11.57 -9.81
C ALA A 148 5.78 -10.14 -10.33
N TYR A 149 5.96 -9.15 -9.43
CA TYR A 149 6.16 -7.76 -9.85
C TYR A 149 7.62 -7.33 -9.88
N GLY A 150 8.52 -7.99 -9.16
CA GLY A 150 9.96 -7.74 -9.16
C GLY A 150 10.34 -6.30 -8.80
N LEU A 151 9.58 -5.63 -7.93
CA LEU A 151 9.93 -4.30 -7.44
C LEU A 151 11.07 -4.40 -6.43
N SER A 152 12.00 -3.46 -6.46
CA SER A 152 13.03 -3.42 -5.42
C SER A 152 12.47 -2.91 -4.09
N ARG A 153 13.04 -3.34 -2.97
CA ARG A 153 12.66 -2.89 -1.61
C ARG A 153 12.71 -1.37 -1.45
N ARG A 154 13.53 -0.66 -2.25
CA ARG A 154 13.63 0.80 -2.26
C ARG A 154 12.47 1.48 -2.98
N ARG A 155 11.74 0.75 -3.82
CA ARG A 155 10.63 1.23 -4.65
C ARG A 155 9.27 0.93 -4.03
N VAL A 156 9.25 0.22 -2.90
CA VAL A 156 8.03 -0.05 -2.14
C VAL A 156 8.16 0.62 -0.79
N THR A 157 7.20 1.47 -0.43
CA THR A 157 7.22 2.24 0.82
C THR A 157 5.99 1.90 1.67
N VAL A 158 6.22 1.56 2.91
CA VAL A 158 5.15 1.48 3.94
C VAL A 158 5.13 2.80 4.69
N SER A 159 3.95 3.43 4.79
CA SER A 159 3.72 4.55 5.70
C SER A 159 3.00 4.06 6.95
N THR A 160 3.37 4.60 8.10
CA THR A 160 2.73 4.26 9.39
C THR A 160 2.60 5.47 10.29
N SER A 161 1.53 5.51 11.06
CA SER A 161 1.37 6.49 12.13
C SER A 161 2.17 6.13 13.40
N GLY A 162 2.86 4.97 13.41
CA GLY A 162 3.78 4.59 14.48
C GLY A 162 3.26 3.50 15.41
N LEU A 163 2.83 2.37 14.86
CA LEU A 163 2.59 1.15 15.64
C LEU A 163 3.94 0.50 15.98
N VAL A 164 4.63 1.05 16.99
CA VAL A 164 6.04 0.77 17.33
C VAL A 164 6.41 -0.72 17.35
N PRO A 165 5.70 -1.63 18.05
CA PRO A 165 6.08 -3.05 18.08
C PRO A 165 5.97 -3.72 16.70
N VAL A 166 5.06 -3.21 15.85
CA VAL A 166 4.83 -3.77 14.51
C VAL A 166 5.84 -3.20 13.50
N MET A 167 6.37 -2.00 13.75
CA MET A 167 7.52 -1.46 12.98
C MET A 167 8.75 -2.36 13.12
N ASP A 168 9.05 -2.80 14.35
CA ASP A 168 10.16 -3.71 14.61
C ASP A 168 9.96 -5.04 13.84
N ARG A 169 8.73 -5.60 13.86
CA ARG A 169 8.36 -6.79 13.07
C ARG A 169 8.54 -6.59 11.57
N LEU A 170 8.12 -5.44 11.03
CA LEU A 170 8.30 -5.14 9.61
C LEU A 170 9.79 -5.15 9.22
N GLY A 171 10.63 -4.56 10.07
CA GLY A 171 12.07 -4.57 9.87
C GLY A 171 12.67 -5.98 9.84
N ASP A 172 12.10 -6.93 10.60
CA ASP A 172 12.57 -8.32 10.65
C ASP A 172 12.04 -9.16 9.47
N GLU A 173 10.76 -8.99 9.10
CA GLU A 173 10.08 -9.88 8.16
C GLU A 173 10.13 -9.41 6.70
N CYS A 174 10.08 -8.09 6.46
CA CYS A 174 10.02 -7.52 5.12
C CYS A 174 10.50 -6.05 5.11
N PRO A 175 11.79 -5.78 5.34
CA PRO A 175 12.31 -4.42 5.41
C PRO A 175 12.27 -3.73 4.03
N VAL A 176 11.28 -2.86 3.84
CA VAL A 176 11.09 -1.98 2.68
C VAL A 176 11.38 -0.53 3.07
N ALA A 177 11.26 0.42 2.15
CA ALA A 177 11.35 1.83 2.50
C ALA A 177 10.23 2.20 3.49
N LEU A 178 10.54 3.05 4.47
CA LEU A 178 9.61 3.45 5.52
C LEU A 178 9.34 4.96 5.46
N ALA A 179 8.06 5.31 5.60
CA ALA A 179 7.61 6.65 5.89
C ALA A 179 6.87 6.66 7.24
N VAL A 180 7.00 7.74 7.99
CA VAL A 180 6.36 7.90 9.29
C VAL A 180 5.56 9.19 9.31
N SER A 181 4.27 9.05 9.58
CA SER A 181 3.35 10.17 9.80
C SER A 181 3.64 10.84 11.13
N LEU A 182 4.57 11.80 11.12
CA LEU A 182 5.03 12.52 12.32
C LEU A 182 4.03 13.60 12.74
N HIS A 183 3.76 14.54 11.85
CA HIS A 183 2.74 15.59 11.90
C HIS A 183 2.81 16.60 13.05
N ALA A 184 3.64 16.37 14.06
CA ALA A 184 3.77 17.27 15.19
C ALA A 184 5.18 17.23 15.80
N PRO A 185 5.68 18.37 16.34
CA PRO A 185 7.03 18.46 16.90
C PRO A 185 7.13 18.00 18.36
N ASN A 186 5.99 17.73 19.02
CA ASN A 186 5.95 17.34 20.44
C ASN A 186 4.74 16.43 20.71
N ASP A 187 4.77 15.67 21.81
CA ASP A 187 3.73 14.72 22.18
C ASP A 187 2.38 15.41 22.45
N LYS A 188 2.39 16.57 23.10
CA LYS A 188 1.16 17.30 23.44
C LYS A 188 0.29 17.60 22.20
N LEU A 189 0.90 18.04 21.11
CA LEU A 189 0.17 18.29 19.85
C LEU A 189 -0.11 16.97 19.14
N ARG A 190 0.86 16.05 19.12
CA ARG A 190 0.70 14.77 18.43
C ARG A 190 -0.43 13.92 19.04
N ASP A 191 -0.61 13.94 20.36
CA ASP A 191 -1.71 13.26 21.05
C ASP A 191 -3.10 13.72 20.58
N GLN A 192 -3.20 14.98 20.14
CA GLN A 192 -4.45 15.57 19.65
C GLN A 192 -4.73 15.22 18.19
N ILE A 193 -3.70 15.17 17.35
CA ILE A 193 -3.88 15.01 15.90
C ILE A 193 -3.58 13.60 15.38
N VAL A 194 -2.76 12.82 16.13
CA VAL A 194 -2.41 11.42 15.83
C VAL A 194 -2.55 10.60 17.11
N PRO A 195 -3.76 10.14 17.48
CA PRO A 195 -4.07 9.60 18.82
C PRO A 195 -3.24 8.39 19.23
N ILE A 196 -2.70 7.61 18.30
CA ILE A 196 -1.80 6.48 18.59
C ILE A 196 -0.55 6.90 19.36
N ASN A 197 -0.18 8.20 19.33
CA ASN A 197 0.94 8.75 20.09
C ASN A 197 0.79 8.59 21.59
N GLN A 198 -0.44 8.61 22.12
CA GLN A 198 -0.71 8.35 23.54
C GLN A 198 -0.21 6.96 23.98
N LYS A 199 -0.21 6.01 23.07
CA LYS A 199 0.28 4.65 23.32
C LYS A 199 1.77 4.50 23.01
N TYR A 200 2.25 5.20 21.99
CA TYR A 200 3.65 5.17 21.53
C TYR A 200 4.16 6.60 21.33
N PRO A 201 4.64 7.26 22.40
CA PRO A 201 5.15 8.63 22.36
C PRO A 201 6.32 8.81 21.40
N LEU A 202 6.60 10.04 21.01
CA LEU A 202 7.68 10.39 20.06
C LEU A 202 9.02 9.76 20.42
N LYS A 203 9.36 9.68 21.70
CA LYS A 203 10.62 9.05 22.16
C LYS A 203 10.69 7.58 21.72
N GLU A 204 9.60 6.83 21.88
CA GLU A 204 9.54 5.41 21.48
C GLU A 204 9.50 5.28 19.96
N LEU A 205 8.74 6.13 19.29
CA LEU A 205 8.67 6.17 17.83
C LEU A 205 10.04 6.45 17.21
N MET A 206 10.77 7.45 17.69
CA MET A 206 12.12 7.78 17.19
C MET A 206 13.10 6.62 17.44
N ALA A 207 13.01 5.98 18.60
CA ALA A 207 13.85 4.80 18.89
C ALA A 207 13.53 3.63 17.95
N ALA A 208 12.25 3.41 17.60
CA ALA A 208 11.85 2.40 16.61
C ALA A 208 12.35 2.77 15.20
N CYS A 209 12.28 4.03 14.80
CA CYS A 209 12.84 4.51 13.54
C CYS A 209 14.34 4.22 13.44
N GLN A 210 15.07 4.46 14.54
CA GLN A 210 16.52 4.20 14.58
C GLN A 210 16.82 2.69 14.41
N ARG A 211 16.09 1.82 15.11
CA ARG A 211 16.24 0.35 14.94
C ARG A 211 15.85 -0.13 13.54
N TYR A 212 14.85 0.52 12.91
CA TYR A 212 14.43 0.18 11.56
C TYR A 212 15.50 0.53 10.53
N LEU A 213 16.24 1.65 10.71
CA LEU A 213 17.31 2.08 9.81
C LEU A 213 18.40 1.03 9.62
N ASP A 214 18.71 0.24 10.67
CA ASP A 214 19.71 -0.83 10.59
C ASP A 214 19.31 -1.96 9.60
N LYS A 215 18.02 -2.06 9.25
CA LYS A 215 17.43 -3.10 8.37
C LYS A 215 16.90 -2.52 7.05
N ALA A 216 16.69 -1.21 7.01
CA ALA A 216 16.07 -0.51 5.89
C ALA A 216 16.89 -0.64 4.60
N PRO A 217 16.24 -0.63 3.41
CA PRO A 217 16.94 -0.63 2.12
C PRO A 217 17.53 0.74 1.76
N ARG A 218 17.26 1.77 2.55
CA ARG A 218 17.75 3.15 2.42
C ARG A 218 18.38 3.58 3.73
N ASP A 219 19.29 4.53 3.67
CA ASP A 219 19.97 5.15 4.81
C ASP A 219 19.15 6.29 5.48
N PHE A 220 17.88 6.39 5.13
CA PHE A 220 16.95 7.37 5.70
C PHE A 220 15.51 6.82 5.79
N ILE A 221 14.73 7.46 6.67
CA ILE A 221 13.27 7.34 6.78
C ILE A 221 12.64 8.65 6.35
N THR A 222 11.54 8.59 5.59
CA THR A 222 10.75 9.76 5.23
C THR A 222 9.83 10.13 6.40
N PHE A 223 9.79 11.40 6.79
CA PHE A 223 8.80 11.91 7.73
C PHE A 223 7.76 12.76 6.98
N GLU A 224 6.50 12.43 7.19
CA GLU A 224 5.36 13.20 6.69
C GLU A 224 4.94 14.21 7.74
N TYR A 225 4.74 15.46 7.34
CA TYR A 225 4.37 16.54 8.24
C TYR A 225 3.26 17.37 7.62
N ILE A 226 2.09 17.40 8.28
CA ILE A 226 0.97 18.22 7.85
C ILE A 226 1.14 19.66 8.35
N MET A 227 0.95 20.62 7.45
CA MET A 227 0.93 22.05 7.78
C MET A 227 -0.52 22.46 7.97
N LEU A 228 -0.88 22.75 9.22
CA LEU A 228 -2.21 23.25 9.61
C LEU A 228 -2.05 24.67 10.10
N ASP A 229 -2.93 25.57 9.62
CA ASP A 229 -3.06 26.96 10.08
C ASP A 229 -3.88 27.06 11.38
#